data_7518c9a83f152f7de2e398d206152234
#
_entry.id   7518c9a83f152f7de2e398d206152234
#
_cell.length_a   1.000
_cell.length_b   1.000
_cell.length_c   1.000
_cell.angle_alpha   90.00
_cell.angle_beta   90.00
_cell.angle_gamma   90.00
#
_symmetry.space_group_name_H-M   'P 1'
#
loop_
_entity.id
_entity.type
_entity.pdbx_description
1 polymer ?
#
loop_
_entity_poly.entity_id
_entity_poly.type
_entity_poly.pdbx_seq_one_letter_code
_entity_poly.pdbx_strand_id
1 'polypeptide(L)'
;MFLRLLGALLFYNVASISHAVTPCDQLAALEADPLSASIPVKFADLNAKKVIAKCTEAIRTSGNKVDEARFILQRARGYFRAGEAMAAINDLLAAHALGYPAASFGLATAHFLGEGIDKDVLIAEGLFLESYREGVVWSARGLALLYGEVGSDLYNPEKSILWENKFNEENN
;
A
#
# COMPACT_ATOMS: atom_id res chain seq x y z
N MET A 1 -30.49 -16.48 -51.78
CA MET A 1 -29.57 -15.31 -51.66
C MET A 1 -29.26 -15.14 -50.16
N PHE A 2 -28.21 -15.84 -49.70
CA PHE A 2 -27.82 -15.85 -48.29
C PHE A 2 -26.78 -14.75 -48.02
N LEU A 3 -27.17 -13.74 -47.26
CA LEU A 3 -26.29 -12.68 -46.83
C LEU A 3 -25.46 -13.15 -45.61
N ARG A 4 -24.15 -13.39 -45.81
CA ARG A 4 -23.21 -13.70 -44.72
C ARG A 4 -22.82 -12.40 -44.02
N LEU A 5 -23.30 -12.19 -42.81
CA LEU A 5 -22.80 -11.16 -41.89
C LEU A 5 -21.45 -11.64 -41.35
N LEU A 6 -20.34 -11.02 -41.81
CA LEU A 6 -19.04 -11.14 -41.21
C LEU A 6 -19.00 -10.23 -39.94
N GLY A 7 -19.11 -10.86 -38.78
CA GLY A 7 -18.86 -10.18 -37.52
C GLY A 7 -17.35 -9.92 -37.34
N ALA A 8 -16.92 -8.67 -37.42
CA ALA A 8 -15.55 -8.30 -37.10
C ALA A 8 -15.38 -8.37 -35.56
N LEU A 9 -14.64 -9.35 -35.08
CA LEU A 9 -14.17 -9.44 -33.69
C LEU A 9 -13.07 -8.38 -33.52
N LEU A 10 -13.42 -7.27 -32.87
CA LEU A 10 -12.46 -6.29 -32.39
C LEU A 10 -11.72 -6.89 -31.20
N PHE A 11 -10.52 -7.40 -31.43
CA PHE A 11 -9.60 -7.73 -30.35
C PHE A 11 -9.10 -6.42 -29.71
N TYR A 12 -9.63 -6.06 -28.54
CA TYR A 12 -9.04 -5.05 -27.70
C TYR A 12 -7.71 -5.59 -27.19
N ASN A 13 -6.63 -5.10 -27.77
CA ASN A 13 -5.29 -5.25 -27.20
C ASN A 13 -5.21 -4.43 -25.92
N VAL A 14 -5.47 -5.07 -24.76
CA VAL A 14 -5.10 -4.51 -23.47
C VAL A 14 -3.57 -4.57 -23.43
N ALA A 15 -2.92 -3.48 -23.79
CA ALA A 15 -1.49 -3.33 -23.59
C ALA A 15 -1.25 -3.43 -22.07
N SER A 16 -0.66 -4.53 -21.61
CA SER A 16 -0.16 -4.65 -20.25
C SER A 16 0.88 -3.55 -20.06
N ILE A 17 0.57 -2.56 -19.24
CA ILE A 17 1.54 -1.52 -18.87
C ILE A 17 2.58 -2.22 -18.00
N SER A 18 3.66 -2.66 -18.62
CA SER A 18 4.82 -3.17 -17.89
C SER A 18 5.49 -1.98 -17.21
N HIS A 19 5.27 -1.87 -15.90
CA HIS A 19 6.00 -0.89 -15.09
C HIS A 19 7.47 -1.29 -15.04
N ALA A 20 8.36 -0.46 -15.58
CA ALA A 20 9.79 -0.70 -15.49
C ALA A 20 10.24 -0.61 -14.03
N VAL A 21 10.91 -1.67 -13.54
CA VAL A 21 11.48 -1.70 -12.19
C VAL A 21 12.57 -0.63 -12.06
N THR A 22 12.43 0.24 -11.09
CA THR A 22 13.37 1.35 -10.81
C THR A 22 14.29 1.03 -9.62
N PRO A 23 15.38 1.78 -9.43
CA PRO A 23 16.19 1.68 -8.21
C PRO A 23 15.39 1.97 -6.92
N CYS A 24 14.32 2.78 -6.98
CA CYS A 24 13.40 2.98 -5.86
C CYS A 24 12.68 1.67 -5.51
N ASP A 25 12.11 0.98 -6.49
CA ASP A 25 11.41 -0.30 -6.29
C ASP A 25 12.35 -1.36 -5.68
N GLN A 26 13.57 -1.46 -6.20
CA GLN A 26 14.56 -2.43 -5.70
C GLN A 26 14.99 -2.18 -4.25
N LEU A 27 14.94 -0.93 -3.79
CA LEU A 27 15.37 -0.52 -2.46
C LEU A 27 14.25 -0.50 -1.43
N ALA A 28 12.99 -0.38 -1.86
CA ALA A 28 11.91 -0.08 -0.93
C ALA A 28 10.54 -0.69 -1.28
N ALA A 29 10.48 -1.72 -2.13
CA ALA A 29 9.23 -2.42 -2.38
C ALA A 29 8.61 -2.94 -1.07
N LEU A 30 7.29 -2.79 -0.92
CA LEU A 30 6.53 -3.19 0.26
C LEU A 30 5.81 -4.52 -0.01
N GLU A 31 5.88 -5.46 0.93
CA GLU A 31 5.21 -6.75 0.82
C GLU A 31 3.67 -6.62 0.80
N ALA A 32 3.15 -5.67 1.55
CA ALA A 32 1.73 -5.39 1.59
C ALA A 32 1.18 -4.70 0.33
N ASP A 33 2.03 -4.31 -0.61
CA ASP A 33 1.62 -3.55 -1.79
C ASP A 33 1.24 -4.48 -2.95
N PRO A 34 -0.06 -4.59 -3.30
CA PRO A 34 -0.53 -5.43 -4.40
C PRO A 34 -0.04 -4.94 -5.79
N LEU A 35 0.41 -3.69 -5.88
CA LEU A 35 0.93 -3.07 -7.10
C LEU A 35 2.47 -2.99 -7.10
N SER A 36 3.12 -3.76 -6.21
CA SER A 36 4.59 -3.76 -6.12
C SER A 36 5.23 -4.25 -7.43
N ALA A 37 6.25 -3.52 -7.88
CA ALA A 37 6.98 -3.84 -9.11
C ALA A 37 8.27 -4.64 -8.86
N SER A 38 8.61 -4.94 -7.61
CA SER A 38 9.88 -5.61 -7.24
C SER A 38 9.69 -6.53 -6.03
N ILE A 39 10.73 -7.33 -5.76
CA ILE A 39 10.77 -8.18 -4.57
C ILE A 39 10.73 -7.29 -3.31
N PRO A 40 9.86 -7.59 -2.32
CA PRO A 40 9.75 -6.81 -1.10
C PRO A 40 11.07 -6.72 -0.32
N VAL A 41 11.32 -5.54 0.24
CA VAL A 41 12.46 -5.29 1.13
C VAL A 41 11.95 -5.13 2.55
N LYS A 42 12.50 -5.90 3.50
CA LYS A 42 12.12 -5.79 4.92
C LYS A 42 12.44 -4.39 5.45
N PHE A 43 11.60 -3.87 6.33
CA PHE A 43 11.79 -2.54 6.90
C PHE A 43 13.14 -2.36 7.61
N ALA A 44 13.60 -3.39 8.31
CA ALA A 44 14.88 -3.39 9.01
C ALA A 44 16.09 -3.26 8.06
N ASP A 45 15.95 -3.72 6.81
CA ASP A 45 17.03 -3.77 5.81
C ASP A 45 17.08 -2.50 4.94
N LEU A 46 16.13 -1.57 5.13
CA LEU A 46 16.09 -0.31 4.38
C LEU A 46 17.30 0.56 4.68
N ASN A 47 17.99 0.99 3.65
CA ASN A 47 18.95 2.09 3.72
C ASN A 47 18.20 3.42 3.49
N ALA A 48 17.76 4.06 4.57
CA ALA A 48 16.93 5.27 4.54
C ALA A 48 17.44 6.34 3.54
N LYS A 49 18.74 6.70 3.63
CA LYS A 49 19.34 7.72 2.76
C LYS A 49 19.25 7.35 1.28
N LYS A 50 19.54 6.10 0.93
CA LYS A 50 19.46 5.63 -0.46
C LYS A 50 18.01 5.58 -0.95
N VAL A 51 17.08 5.09 -0.10
CA VAL A 51 15.64 5.04 -0.44
C VAL A 51 15.11 6.44 -0.71
N ILE A 52 15.30 7.39 0.21
CA ILE A 52 14.82 8.78 0.05
C ILE A 52 15.37 9.39 -1.25
N ALA A 53 16.68 9.27 -1.50
CA ALA A 53 17.30 9.85 -2.68
C ALA A 53 16.76 9.22 -3.99
N LYS A 54 16.71 7.87 -4.07
CA LYS A 54 16.31 7.17 -5.30
C LYS A 54 14.81 7.28 -5.58
N CYS A 55 13.98 7.26 -4.55
CA CYS A 55 12.55 7.47 -4.73
C CYS A 55 12.22 8.93 -5.08
N THR A 56 12.94 9.92 -4.55
CA THR A 56 12.80 11.33 -4.98
C THR A 56 13.16 11.51 -6.46
N GLU A 57 14.21 10.84 -6.94
CA GLU A 57 14.56 10.83 -8.36
C GLU A 57 13.44 10.19 -9.21
N ALA A 58 12.93 9.03 -8.78
CA ALA A 58 11.87 8.29 -9.47
C ALA A 58 10.55 9.10 -9.53
N ILE A 59 10.15 9.76 -8.44
CA ILE A 59 8.97 10.66 -8.40
C ILE A 59 9.11 11.77 -9.46
N ARG A 60 10.28 12.43 -9.53
CA ARG A 60 10.52 13.52 -10.47
C ARG A 60 10.45 13.09 -11.93
N THR A 61 10.74 11.84 -12.23
CA THR A 61 10.80 11.27 -13.58
C THR A 61 9.65 10.32 -13.89
N SER A 62 8.67 10.19 -12.99
CA SER A 62 7.51 9.32 -13.18
C SER A 62 6.69 9.77 -14.41
N GLY A 63 6.24 8.79 -15.20
CA GLY A 63 5.45 9.03 -16.42
C GLY A 63 3.94 8.90 -16.20
N ASN A 64 3.51 8.44 -15.05
CA ASN A 64 2.09 8.24 -14.73
C ASN A 64 1.85 8.31 -13.20
N LYS A 65 0.58 8.52 -12.81
CA LYS A 65 0.18 8.72 -11.40
C LYS A 65 0.34 7.48 -10.53
N VAL A 66 0.20 6.28 -11.09
CA VAL A 66 0.33 5.03 -10.31
C VAL A 66 1.78 4.82 -9.89
N ASP A 67 2.73 4.99 -10.82
CA ASP A 67 4.15 4.92 -10.52
C ASP A 67 4.58 6.02 -9.55
N GLU A 68 4.09 7.26 -9.76
CA GLU A 68 4.35 8.38 -8.87
C GLU A 68 3.92 8.05 -7.44
N ALA A 69 2.68 7.58 -7.25
CA ALA A 69 2.14 7.22 -5.93
C ALA A 69 2.92 6.07 -5.28
N ARG A 70 3.32 5.05 -6.07
CA ARG A 70 4.18 3.96 -5.59
C ARG A 70 5.51 4.48 -5.06
N PHE A 71 6.19 5.36 -5.81
CA PHE A 71 7.47 5.91 -5.38
C PHE A 71 7.34 6.83 -4.16
N ILE A 72 6.24 7.57 -4.04
CA ILE A 72 5.94 8.39 -2.84
C ILE A 72 5.75 7.48 -1.62
N LEU A 73 4.95 6.40 -1.73
CA LEU A 73 4.81 5.39 -0.67
C LEU A 73 6.16 4.79 -0.24
N GLN A 74 6.98 4.41 -1.23
CA GLN A 74 8.30 3.84 -0.97
C GLN A 74 9.23 4.84 -0.31
N ARG A 75 9.16 6.14 -0.66
CA ARG A 75 9.91 7.19 0.01
C ARG A 75 9.46 7.40 1.46
N ALA A 76 8.15 7.31 1.73
CA ALA A 76 7.62 7.35 3.10
C ALA A 76 8.25 6.27 3.99
N ARG A 77 8.44 5.05 3.47
CA ARG A 77 9.17 4.00 4.20
C ARG A 77 10.61 4.39 4.52
N GLY A 78 11.28 5.09 3.60
CA GLY A 78 12.61 5.65 3.83
C GLY A 78 12.62 6.69 4.94
N TYR A 79 11.64 7.59 4.97
CA TYR A 79 11.50 8.60 6.02
C TYR A 79 11.20 7.98 7.39
N PHE A 80 10.28 7.01 7.49
CA PHE A 80 10.07 6.28 8.74
C PHE A 80 11.36 5.60 9.22
N ARG A 81 12.10 4.97 8.31
CA ARG A 81 13.38 4.34 8.65
C ARG A 81 14.45 5.33 9.11
N ALA A 82 14.38 6.60 8.68
CA ALA A 82 15.22 7.70 9.12
C ALA A 82 14.78 8.32 10.46
N GLY A 83 13.58 7.98 10.98
CA GLY A 83 12.96 8.64 12.12
C GLY A 83 12.27 9.97 11.78
N GLU A 84 12.10 10.26 10.49
CA GLU A 84 11.46 11.49 9.97
C GLU A 84 9.96 11.27 9.79
N ALA A 85 9.25 10.94 10.88
CA ALA A 85 7.86 10.48 10.84
C ALA A 85 6.90 11.48 10.18
N MET A 86 7.04 12.79 10.42
CA MET A 86 6.20 13.82 9.78
C MET A 86 6.38 13.85 8.26
N ALA A 87 7.60 13.68 7.75
CA ALA A 87 7.84 13.60 6.31
C ALA A 87 7.22 12.34 5.71
N ALA A 88 7.30 11.22 6.44
CA ALA A 88 6.66 9.96 6.04
C ALA A 88 5.13 10.11 5.96
N ILE A 89 4.48 10.71 6.95
CA ILE A 89 3.04 10.95 6.94
C ILE A 89 2.62 11.85 5.77
N ASN A 90 3.36 12.92 5.48
CA ASN A 90 3.07 13.78 4.34
C ASN A 90 3.12 13.01 3.00
N ASP A 91 4.11 12.13 2.84
CA ASP A 91 4.20 11.27 1.67
C ASP A 91 3.05 10.25 1.61
N LEU A 92 2.68 9.61 2.74
CA LEU A 92 1.53 8.70 2.78
C LEU A 92 0.22 9.41 2.40
N LEU A 93 -0.01 10.62 2.90
CA LEU A 93 -1.17 11.44 2.54
C LEU A 93 -1.17 11.79 1.04
N ALA A 94 -0.01 12.12 0.48
CA ALA A 94 0.10 12.41 -0.95
C ALA A 94 -0.18 11.17 -1.81
N ALA A 95 0.35 10.00 -1.46
CA ALA A 95 0.09 8.76 -2.18
C ALA A 95 -1.38 8.32 -2.04
N HIS A 96 -1.99 8.48 -0.85
CA HIS A 96 -3.41 8.22 -0.62
C HIS A 96 -4.30 9.14 -1.46
N ALA A 97 -3.99 10.43 -1.55
CA ALA A 97 -4.70 11.38 -2.39
C ALA A 97 -4.63 11.04 -3.90
N LEU A 98 -3.62 10.29 -4.31
CA LEU A 98 -3.51 9.73 -5.66
C LEU A 98 -4.26 8.40 -5.83
N GLY A 99 -4.95 7.91 -4.78
CA GLY A 99 -5.72 6.67 -4.79
C GLY A 99 -4.85 5.42 -4.73
N TYR A 100 -3.69 5.45 -4.06
CA TYR A 100 -2.81 4.29 -3.97
C TYR A 100 -3.17 3.38 -2.79
N PRO A 101 -3.63 2.14 -3.01
CA PRO A 101 -4.21 1.28 -1.96
C PRO A 101 -3.30 1.05 -0.75
N ALA A 102 -2.01 0.79 -1.01
CA ALA A 102 -1.05 0.54 0.07
C ALA A 102 -0.72 1.80 0.90
N ALA A 103 -1.06 3.01 0.42
CA ALA A 103 -0.91 4.23 1.21
C ALA A 103 -1.97 4.32 2.32
N SER A 104 -3.22 3.91 2.04
CA SER A 104 -4.29 3.79 3.06
C SER A 104 -3.87 2.81 4.16
N PHE A 105 -3.25 1.66 3.80
CA PHE A 105 -2.66 0.73 4.76
C PHE A 105 -1.55 1.37 5.61
N GLY A 106 -0.67 2.16 4.99
CA GLY A 106 0.39 2.89 5.69
C GLY A 106 -0.15 3.91 6.69
N LEU A 107 -1.14 4.72 6.28
CA LEU A 107 -1.83 5.68 7.15
C LEU A 107 -2.59 4.99 8.27
N ALA A 108 -3.30 3.88 7.98
CA ALA A 108 -3.97 3.09 9.00
C ALA A 108 -3.00 2.60 10.08
N THR A 109 -1.84 2.10 9.66
CA THR A 109 -0.78 1.65 10.57
C THR A 109 -0.25 2.81 11.41
N ALA A 110 -0.02 3.98 10.81
CA ALA A 110 0.44 5.17 11.52
C ALA A 110 -0.56 5.64 12.58
N HIS A 111 -1.86 5.71 12.26
CA HIS A 111 -2.91 6.03 13.23
C HIS A 111 -3.06 4.96 14.32
N PHE A 112 -2.94 3.68 13.98
CA PHE A 112 -3.01 2.59 14.95
C PHE A 112 -1.87 2.65 15.97
N LEU A 113 -0.65 2.96 15.52
CA LEU A 113 0.54 3.02 16.37
C LEU A 113 0.76 4.41 17.02
N GLY A 114 0.19 5.48 16.48
CA GLY A 114 0.50 6.86 16.85
C GLY A 114 1.88 7.30 16.36
N GLU A 115 2.31 6.81 15.18
CA GLU A 115 3.65 7.10 14.64
C GLU A 115 3.61 8.29 13.68
N GLY A 116 4.08 9.45 14.14
CA GLY A 116 4.11 10.69 13.36
C GLY A 116 2.76 11.39 13.22
N ILE A 117 1.71 10.83 13.81
CA ILE A 117 0.34 11.35 13.87
C ILE A 117 -0.31 10.84 15.15
N ASP A 118 -1.34 11.52 15.64
CA ASP A 118 -2.06 11.09 16.84
C ASP A 118 -2.69 9.70 16.63
N LYS A 119 -2.58 8.84 17.66
CA LYS A 119 -3.22 7.53 17.65
C LYS A 119 -4.74 7.71 17.59
N ASP A 120 -5.36 7.10 16.57
CA ASP A 120 -6.81 7.08 16.38
C ASP A 120 -7.23 5.73 15.79
N VAL A 121 -7.79 4.86 16.65
CA VAL A 121 -8.18 3.51 16.25
C VAL A 121 -9.40 3.48 15.34
N LEU A 122 -10.28 4.51 15.38
CA LEU A 122 -11.44 4.60 14.50
C LEU A 122 -11.02 5.00 13.07
N ILE A 123 -10.11 5.96 12.96
CA ILE A 123 -9.52 6.33 11.66
C ILE A 123 -8.73 5.13 11.10
N ALA A 124 -7.95 4.46 11.95
CA ALA A 124 -7.19 3.27 11.53
C ALA A 124 -8.10 2.15 11.01
N GLU A 125 -9.24 1.86 11.70
CA GLU A 125 -10.22 0.88 11.23
C GLU A 125 -10.74 1.23 9.83
N GLY A 126 -11.19 2.48 9.63
CA GLY A 126 -11.72 2.95 8.35
C GLY A 126 -10.72 2.76 7.21
N LEU A 127 -9.47 3.17 7.41
CA LEU A 127 -8.40 3.09 6.43
C LEU A 127 -7.96 1.63 6.15
N PHE A 128 -7.91 0.76 7.17
CA PHE A 128 -7.64 -0.66 6.95
C PHE A 128 -8.77 -1.32 6.14
N LEU A 129 -10.04 -1.02 6.44
CA LEU A 129 -11.18 -1.54 5.68
C LEU A 129 -11.17 -1.04 4.22
N GLU A 130 -10.82 0.21 3.99
CA GLU A 130 -10.67 0.79 2.66
C GLU A 130 -9.59 0.04 1.87
N SER A 131 -8.36 0.01 2.39
CA SER A 131 -7.25 -0.62 1.69
C SER A 131 -7.45 -2.13 1.47
N TYR A 132 -8.13 -2.83 2.40
CA TYR A 132 -8.50 -4.24 2.21
C TYR A 132 -9.43 -4.44 1.03
N ARG A 133 -10.48 -3.58 0.87
CA ARG A 133 -11.38 -3.63 -0.30
C ARG A 133 -10.66 -3.35 -1.62
N GLU A 134 -9.55 -2.64 -1.57
CA GLU A 134 -8.69 -2.33 -2.70
C GLU A 134 -7.58 -3.37 -2.94
N GLY A 135 -7.64 -4.50 -2.24
CA GLY A 135 -6.77 -5.66 -2.48
C GLY A 135 -5.51 -5.72 -1.61
N VAL A 136 -5.36 -4.86 -0.61
CA VAL A 136 -4.24 -4.95 0.35
C VAL A 136 -4.56 -5.99 1.42
N VAL A 137 -4.22 -7.26 1.17
CA VAL A 137 -4.51 -8.40 2.07
C VAL A 137 -3.93 -8.18 3.47
N TRP A 138 -2.78 -7.53 3.60
CA TRP A 138 -2.16 -7.19 4.90
C TRP A 138 -3.03 -6.31 5.80
N SER A 139 -4.02 -5.61 5.24
CA SER A 139 -5.00 -4.85 6.04
C SER A 139 -5.88 -5.76 6.88
N ALA A 140 -6.13 -7.00 6.46
CA ALA A 140 -6.81 -7.99 7.31
C ALA A 140 -6.00 -8.30 8.56
N ARG A 141 -4.66 -8.42 8.44
CA ARG A 141 -3.76 -8.56 9.58
C ARG A 141 -3.80 -7.31 10.50
N GLY A 142 -3.82 -6.11 9.90
CA GLY A 142 -3.97 -4.85 10.63
C GLY A 142 -5.27 -4.81 11.43
N LEU A 143 -6.41 -5.19 10.84
CA LEU A 143 -7.71 -5.28 11.50
C LEU A 143 -7.73 -6.33 12.62
N ALA A 144 -7.09 -7.48 12.41
CA ALA A 144 -6.97 -8.50 13.45
C ALA A 144 -6.25 -7.97 14.68
N LEU A 145 -5.13 -7.26 14.51
CA LEU A 145 -4.38 -6.63 15.59
C LEU A 145 -5.19 -5.53 16.28
N LEU A 146 -5.84 -4.67 15.52
CA LEU A 146 -6.66 -3.57 16.01
C LEU A 146 -7.81 -4.06 16.91
N TYR A 147 -8.57 -5.07 16.47
CA TYR A 147 -9.64 -5.66 17.27
C TYR A 147 -9.13 -6.54 18.42
N GLY A 148 -7.89 -7.01 18.36
CA GLY A 148 -7.24 -7.78 19.41
C GLY A 148 -6.60 -6.93 20.52
N GLU A 149 -6.50 -5.59 20.36
CA GLU A 149 -5.87 -4.71 21.34
C GLU A 149 -6.76 -4.55 22.59
N VAL A 150 -6.38 -5.25 23.67
CA VAL A 150 -7.11 -5.20 24.95
C VAL A 150 -7.06 -3.79 25.53
N GLY A 151 -8.22 -3.25 25.91
CA GLY A 151 -8.35 -1.89 26.43
C GLY A 151 -8.60 -0.82 25.38
N SER A 152 -8.64 -1.19 24.10
CA SER A 152 -9.10 -0.33 23.01
C SER A 152 -10.64 -0.27 22.97
N ASP A 153 -11.19 0.87 22.55
CA ASP A 153 -12.65 1.03 22.33
C ASP A 153 -13.20 0.07 21.26
N LEU A 154 -12.34 -0.44 20.40
CA LEU A 154 -12.68 -1.40 19.35
C LEU A 154 -12.38 -2.86 19.72
N TYR A 155 -11.96 -3.14 20.96
CA TYR A 155 -11.64 -4.51 21.38
C TYR A 155 -12.78 -5.48 21.10
N ASN A 156 -12.51 -6.47 20.25
CA ASN A 156 -13.47 -7.51 19.88
C ASN A 156 -12.71 -8.78 19.42
N PRO A 157 -12.53 -9.76 20.33
CA PRO A 157 -11.75 -10.96 20.04
C PRO A 157 -12.33 -11.82 18.91
N GLU A 158 -13.66 -11.82 18.71
CA GLU A 158 -14.30 -12.58 17.63
C GLU A 158 -13.95 -11.96 16.27
N LYS A 159 -14.03 -10.63 16.15
CA LYS A 159 -13.58 -9.92 14.94
C LYS A 159 -12.09 -10.09 14.70
N SER A 160 -11.27 -10.07 15.77
CA SER A 160 -9.82 -10.31 15.66
C SER A 160 -9.54 -11.67 15.02
N ILE A 161 -10.16 -12.74 15.51
CA ILE A 161 -10.03 -14.10 14.96
C ILE A 161 -10.54 -14.16 13.50
N LEU A 162 -11.68 -13.54 13.21
CA LEU A 162 -12.25 -13.50 11.86
C LEU A 162 -11.27 -12.90 10.86
N TRP A 163 -10.68 -11.75 11.18
CA TRP A 163 -9.75 -11.05 10.30
C TRP A 163 -8.39 -11.77 10.18
N GLU A 164 -7.94 -12.41 11.26
CA GLU A 164 -6.75 -13.27 11.22
C GLU A 164 -6.95 -14.46 10.26
N ASN A 165 -8.11 -15.11 10.30
CA ASN A 165 -8.43 -16.20 9.38
C ASN A 165 -8.47 -15.73 7.93
N LYS A 166 -9.07 -14.56 7.66
CA LYS A 166 -9.07 -13.96 6.32
C LYS A 166 -7.65 -13.71 5.80
N PHE A 167 -6.80 -13.14 6.64
CA PHE A 167 -5.39 -12.93 6.27
C PHE A 167 -4.70 -14.25 5.91
N ASN A 168 -4.88 -15.30 6.72
CA ASN A 168 -4.25 -16.59 6.49
C ASN A 168 -4.77 -17.31 5.24
N GLU A 169 -6.06 -17.14 4.91
CA GLU A 169 -6.69 -17.72 3.71
C GLU A 169 -6.21 -17.04 2.42
N GLU A 170 -6.03 -15.73 2.44
CA GLU A 170 -5.70 -14.94 1.26
C GLU A 170 -4.20 -14.73 1.04
N ASN A 171 -3.37 -14.97 2.06
CA ASN A 171 -1.92 -14.79 2.00
C ASN A 171 -1.14 -16.11 1.76
N ASN A 172 -1.85 -17.23 1.47
CA ASN A 172 -1.26 -18.54 1.17
C ASN A 172 -1.15 -18.79 -0.36
#